data_4ec9d5037dc3c71c129514019bea18b4
#
_entry.id   4ec9d5037dc3c71c129514019bea18b4
#
_cell.length_a   1.000
_cell.length_b   1.000
_cell.length_c   1.000
_cell.angle_alpha   90.00
_cell.angle_beta   90.00
_cell.angle_gamma   90.00
#
_symmetry.space_group_name_H-M   'P 1'
#
loop_
_entity.id
_entity.type
_entity.pdbx_description
1 polymer ?
#
loop_
_entity_poly.entity_id
_entity_poly.type
_entity_poly.pdbx_seq_one_letter_code
_entity_poly.pdbx_strand_id
1 'polypeptide(L)'
;MSLLDHYAEQLDQFKQQGNFRQFTSNQQQGRWITIQDRTMLNLASNDYLGLAADLNLREEFLDTLNIERALFSSSSSRLLTGNFAEYEQFENSLSKAFGRAALLFNSGYHMNIGILPALADSKTIILADKLVHASMIDGIRLSTAQYVRYRHNDLQHLEQLLQKYHQDE
;
A
#
# COMPACT_ATOMS: atom_id res chain seq x y z
N MET A 1 -37.75 5.40 -7.61
CA MET A 1 -36.36 5.87 -7.84
C MET A 1 -35.55 4.66 -8.22
N SER A 2 -34.90 4.71 -9.36
CA SER A 2 -34.03 3.60 -9.79
C SER A 2 -32.73 3.62 -8.97
N LEU A 3 -31.98 2.51 -8.96
CA LEU A 3 -30.68 2.45 -8.30
C LEU A 3 -29.70 3.49 -8.88
N LEU A 4 -29.81 3.76 -10.18
CA LEU A 4 -28.99 4.77 -10.86
C LEU A 4 -29.33 6.19 -10.42
N ASP A 5 -30.62 6.50 -10.19
CA ASP A 5 -31.05 7.81 -9.68
C ASP A 5 -30.45 8.04 -8.28
N HIS A 6 -30.48 7.01 -7.43
CA HIS A 6 -29.88 7.08 -6.10
C HIS A 6 -28.37 7.40 -6.15
N TYR A 7 -27.61 6.73 -7.01
CA TYR A 7 -26.17 7.02 -7.16
C TYR A 7 -25.90 8.42 -7.74
N ALA A 8 -26.74 8.87 -8.69
CA ALA A 8 -26.61 10.22 -9.24
C ALA A 8 -26.80 11.29 -8.15
N GLU A 9 -27.81 11.13 -7.28
CA GLU A 9 -28.04 12.02 -6.15
C GLU A 9 -26.86 12.01 -5.16
N GLN A 10 -26.29 10.84 -4.84
CA GLN A 10 -25.10 10.75 -3.98
C GLN A 10 -23.89 11.47 -4.59
N LEU A 11 -23.64 11.32 -5.89
CA LEU A 11 -22.55 12.02 -6.57
C LEU A 11 -22.74 13.54 -6.53
N ASP A 12 -23.96 14.02 -6.68
CA ASP A 12 -24.25 15.45 -6.59
C ASP A 12 -24.09 15.98 -5.15
N GLN A 13 -24.46 15.20 -4.14
CA GLN A 13 -24.16 15.54 -2.75
C GLN A 13 -22.64 15.65 -2.50
N PHE A 14 -21.82 14.71 -3.03
CA PHE A 14 -20.36 14.81 -2.92
C PHE A 14 -19.81 16.07 -3.59
N LYS A 15 -20.34 16.47 -4.76
CA LYS A 15 -19.97 17.74 -5.43
C LYS A 15 -20.32 18.94 -4.58
N GLN A 16 -21.53 19.01 -4.03
CA GLN A 16 -22.00 20.12 -3.19
C GLN A 16 -21.16 20.24 -1.90
N GLN A 17 -20.70 19.13 -1.34
CA GLN A 17 -19.87 19.09 -0.13
C GLN A 17 -18.38 19.34 -0.41
N GLY A 18 -17.96 19.48 -1.67
CA GLY A 18 -16.56 19.61 -2.05
C GLY A 18 -15.74 18.32 -1.88
N ASN A 19 -16.42 17.17 -1.73
CA ASN A 19 -15.81 15.86 -1.52
C ASN A 19 -15.78 14.99 -2.79
N PHE A 20 -16.20 15.55 -3.92
CA PHE A 20 -16.19 14.83 -5.19
C PHE A 20 -14.76 14.64 -5.69
N ARG A 21 -14.34 13.38 -5.82
CA ARG A 21 -13.02 13.01 -6.33
C ARG A 21 -13.15 12.48 -7.74
N GLN A 22 -12.31 12.98 -8.63
CA GLN A 22 -12.23 12.52 -10.01
C GLN A 22 -10.78 12.31 -10.42
N PHE A 23 -10.58 11.40 -11.37
CA PHE A 23 -9.27 11.22 -11.98
C PHE A 23 -8.97 12.39 -12.91
N THR A 24 -7.79 12.96 -12.77
CA THR A 24 -7.32 14.04 -13.64
C THR A 24 -6.17 13.50 -14.48
N SER A 25 -6.27 13.63 -15.80
CA SER A 25 -5.17 13.28 -16.70
C SER A 25 -4.00 14.21 -16.46
N ASN A 26 -2.80 13.63 -16.36
CA ASN A 26 -1.58 14.37 -16.16
C ASN A 26 -0.44 13.78 -17.00
N GLN A 27 0.60 14.58 -17.19
CA GLN A 27 1.87 14.18 -17.77
C GLN A 27 2.97 14.46 -16.76
N GLN A 28 3.84 13.50 -16.52
CA GLN A 28 4.95 13.63 -15.59
C GLN A 28 6.28 13.59 -16.34
N GLN A 29 7.17 14.52 -16.01
CA GLN A 29 8.55 14.56 -16.47
C GLN A 29 9.48 14.82 -15.28
N GLY A 30 10.14 13.76 -14.80
CA GLY A 30 10.92 13.80 -13.58
C GLY A 30 10.07 14.28 -12.39
N ARG A 31 10.52 15.35 -11.73
CA ARG A 31 9.81 15.97 -10.59
C ARG A 31 8.66 16.90 -10.98
N TRP A 32 8.45 17.14 -12.27
CA TRP A 32 7.43 18.05 -12.77
C TRP A 32 6.20 17.30 -13.23
N ILE A 33 5.02 17.83 -12.93
CA ILE A 33 3.74 17.31 -13.39
C ILE A 33 2.97 18.42 -14.12
N THR A 34 2.37 18.08 -15.25
CA THR A 34 1.53 18.99 -16.04
C THR A 34 0.08 18.51 -15.97
N ILE A 35 -0.81 19.37 -15.49
CA ILE A 35 -2.25 19.17 -15.39
C ILE A 35 -2.93 20.38 -16.02
N GLN A 36 -3.80 20.15 -17.01
CA GLN A 36 -4.53 21.24 -17.70
C GLN A 36 -3.60 22.41 -18.09
N ASP A 37 -2.50 22.08 -18.77
CA ASP A 37 -1.48 23.03 -19.25
C ASP A 37 -0.71 23.81 -18.16
N ARG A 38 -0.86 23.43 -16.91
CA ARG A 38 -0.09 23.98 -15.80
C ARG A 38 0.98 23.01 -15.36
N THR A 39 2.24 23.42 -15.47
CA THR A 39 3.38 22.65 -14.98
C THR A 39 3.70 23.07 -13.54
N MET A 40 3.81 22.11 -12.64
CA MET A 40 4.08 22.34 -11.24
C MET A 40 4.98 21.26 -10.66
N LEU A 41 5.63 21.53 -9.52
CA LEU A 41 6.42 20.54 -8.79
C LEU A 41 5.49 19.47 -8.19
N ASN A 42 5.77 18.20 -8.46
CA ASN A 42 4.99 17.09 -7.93
C ASN A 42 5.45 16.72 -6.50
N LEU A 43 4.77 17.26 -5.50
CA LEU A 43 4.99 16.92 -4.09
C LEU A 43 4.12 15.74 -3.60
N ALA A 44 3.27 15.18 -4.46
CA ALA A 44 2.40 14.04 -4.15
C ALA A 44 2.98 12.70 -4.62
N SER A 45 4.18 12.71 -5.21
CA SER A 45 4.85 11.49 -5.68
C SER A 45 5.47 10.71 -4.52
N ASN A 46 5.40 9.37 -4.60
CA ASN A 46 6.15 8.46 -3.74
C ASN A 46 7.54 8.12 -4.32
N ASP A 47 7.90 8.67 -5.47
CA ASP A 47 9.22 8.50 -6.11
C ASP A 47 10.26 9.43 -5.45
N TYR A 48 10.57 9.16 -4.18
CA TYR A 48 11.46 9.98 -3.37
C TYR A 48 12.90 10.03 -3.88
N LEU A 49 13.35 9.01 -4.59
CA LEU A 49 14.70 8.91 -5.16
C LEU A 49 14.76 9.30 -6.63
N GLY A 50 13.62 9.58 -7.29
CA GLY A 50 13.55 9.95 -8.70
C GLY A 50 13.83 8.80 -9.66
N LEU A 51 13.75 7.56 -9.20
CA LEU A 51 14.10 6.37 -9.98
C LEU A 51 13.16 6.11 -11.16
N ALA A 52 11.90 6.53 -11.05
CA ALA A 52 10.92 6.35 -12.12
C ALA A 52 11.30 7.04 -13.44
N ALA A 53 12.08 8.11 -13.37
CA ALA A 53 12.54 8.88 -14.52
C ALA A 53 14.01 8.62 -14.90
N ASP A 54 14.70 7.75 -14.18
CA ASP A 54 16.10 7.42 -14.44
C ASP A 54 16.21 6.54 -15.69
N LEU A 55 16.72 7.12 -16.78
CA LEU A 55 16.90 6.43 -18.06
C LEU A 55 18.02 5.39 -18.00
N ASN A 56 19.12 5.69 -17.31
CA ASN A 56 20.25 4.78 -17.21
C ASN A 56 19.85 3.49 -16.46
N LEU A 57 19.18 3.67 -15.31
CA LEU A 57 18.65 2.53 -14.55
C LEU A 57 17.69 1.68 -15.38
N ARG A 58 16.86 2.33 -16.21
CA ARG A 58 15.90 1.64 -17.08
C ARG A 58 16.60 0.87 -18.19
N GLU A 59 17.60 1.46 -18.84
CA GLU A 59 18.40 0.81 -19.88
C GLU A 59 19.17 -0.38 -19.29
N GLU A 60 19.88 -0.21 -18.17
CA GLU A 60 20.56 -1.30 -17.47
C GLU A 60 19.60 -2.45 -17.13
N PHE A 61 18.40 -2.14 -16.62
CA PHE A 61 17.38 -3.16 -16.32
C PHE A 61 16.95 -3.91 -17.58
N LEU A 62 16.64 -3.21 -18.67
CA LEU A 62 16.21 -3.81 -19.93
C LEU A 62 17.31 -4.70 -20.54
N ASP A 63 18.56 -4.30 -20.44
CA ASP A 63 19.70 -5.08 -20.92
C ASP A 63 19.91 -6.40 -20.15
N THR A 64 19.43 -6.46 -18.90
CA THR A 64 19.47 -7.70 -18.11
C THR A 64 18.35 -8.68 -18.46
N LEU A 65 17.30 -8.23 -19.16
CA LEU A 65 16.15 -9.07 -19.48
C LEU A 65 16.47 -10.07 -20.60
N ASN A 66 16.33 -11.34 -20.31
CA ASN A 66 16.26 -12.36 -21.36
C ASN A 66 14.84 -12.41 -21.93
N ILE A 67 14.64 -11.77 -23.10
CA ILE A 67 13.30 -11.64 -23.73
C ILE A 67 12.66 -13.00 -24.01
N GLU A 68 13.44 -14.03 -24.29
CA GLU A 68 12.91 -15.39 -24.55
C GLU A 68 12.32 -16.05 -23.30
N ARG A 69 12.78 -15.64 -22.11
CA ARG A 69 12.35 -16.17 -20.81
C ARG A 69 11.49 -15.22 -20.01
N ALA A 70 11.49 -13.94 -20.37
CA ALA A 70 10.70 -12.93 -19.67
C ALA A 70 9.20 -13.13 -19.92
N LEU A 71 8.47 -13.46 -18.90
CA LEU A 71 7.01 -13.56 -18.95
C LEU A 71 6.39 -12.22 -18.52
N PHE A 72 5.34 -11.79 -19.24
CA PHE A 72 4.60 -10.58 -18.88
C PHE A 72 3.68 -10.78 -17.67
N SER A 73 3.47 -12.01 -17.24
CA SER A 73 2.58 -12.35 -16.16
C SER A 73 2.98 -13.68 -15.54
N SER A 74 2.77 -13.82 -14.24
CA SER A 74 2.89 -15.13 -13.57
C SER A 74 1.75 -16.09 -13.93
N SER A 75 0.65 -15.59 -14.52
CA SER A 75 -0.52 -16.33 -14.99
C SER A 75 -1.17 -17.25 -13.93
N SER A 76 -0.69 -17.24 -12.70
CA SER A 76 -1.16 -18.08 -11.61
C SER A 76 -0.78 -17.50 -10.25
N SER A 77 -1.42 -17.98 -9.18
CA SER A 77 -1.03 -17.69 -7.82
C SER A 77 0.32 -18.35 -7.47
N ARG A 78 1.09 -17.72 -6.58
CA ARG A 78 2.37 -18.23 -6.09
C ARG A 78 2.26 -19.60 -5.41
N LEU A 79 1.14 -19.90 -4.75
CA LEU A 79 0.88 -21.20 -4.11
C LEU A 79 0.63 -22.34 -5.11
N LEU A 80 0.41 -22.01 -6.37
CA LEU A 80 0.20 -23.00 -7.44
C LEU A 80 1.42 -23.05 -8.35
N THR A 81 1.35 -22.38 -9.51
CA THR A 81 2.40 -22.40 -10.54
C THR A 81 3.04 -21.03 -10.81
N GLY A 82 2.64 -20.00 -10.09
CA GLY A 82 3.10 -18.62 -10.31
C GLY A 82 4.28 -18.17 -9.45
N ASN A 83 4.96 -19.09 -8.73
CA ASN A 83 6.15 -18.74 -7.95
C ASN A 83 7.41 -18.97 -8.79
N PHE A 84 7.76 -18.02 -9.62
CA PHE A 84 8.95 -18.08 -10.45
C PHE A 84 10.23 -17.78 -9.67
N ALA A 85 11.37 -18.20 -10.23
CA ALA A 85 12.69 -18.04 -9.62
C ALA A 85 13.03 -16.58 -9.30
N GLU A 86 12.53 -15.64 -10.07
CA GLU A 86 12.72 -14.20 -9.87
C GLU A 86 12.16 -13.71 -8.54
N TYR A 87 11.01 -14.25 -8.09
CA TYR A 87 10.46 -13.95 -6.76
C TYR A 87 11.42 -14.41 -5.66
N GLU A 88 11.90 -15.65 -5.74
CA GLU A 88 12.80 -16.22 -4.72
C GLU A 88 14.14 -15.51 -4.69
N GLN A 89 14.70 -15.17 -5.85
CA GLN A 89 15.95 -14.42 -5.94
C GLN A 89 15.82 -13.04 -5.31
N PHE A 90 14.72 -12.34 -5.58
CA PHE A 90 14.50 -11.02 -5.05
C PHE A 90 14.23 -11.07 -3.52
N GLU A 91 13.39 -12.00 -3.04
CA GLU A 91 13.15 -12.21 -1.61
C GLU A 91 14.46 -12.57 -0.87
N ASN A 92 15.30 -13.41 -1.47
CA ASN A 92 16.62 -13.75 -0.91
C ASN A 92 17.57 -12.54 -0.87
N SER A 93 17.55 -11.69 -1.88
CA SER A 93 18.36 -10.47 -1.92
C SER A 93 17.92 -9.48 -0.83
N LEU A 94 16.62 -9.28 -0.67
CA LEU A 94 16.05 -8.47 0.41
C LEU A 94 16.35 -9.07 1.79
N SER A 95 16.20 -10.39 1.94
CA SER A 95 16.50 -11.08 3.19
C SER A 95 17.96 -10.91 3.63
N LYS A 96 18.89 -10.98 2.69
CA LYS A 96 20.32 -10.72 2.93
C LYS A 96 20.56 -9.25 3.31
N ALA A 97 19.95 -8.31 2.57
CA ALA A 97 20.13 -6.88 2.80
C ALA A 97 19.60 -6.43 4.17
N PHE A 98 18.46 -6.97 4.60
CA PHE A 98 17.80 -6.57 5.86
C PHE A 98 18.09 -7.52 7.04
N GLY A 99 18.78 -8.65 6.80
CA GLY A 99 19.06 -9.66 7.84
C GLY A 99 17.79 -10.34 8.38
N ARG A 100 16.70 -10.37 7.64
CA ARG A 100 15.38 -10.90 8.02
C ARG A 100 14.69 -11.54 6.83
N ALA A 101 13.79 -12.50 7.08
CA ALA A 101 12.96 -13.07 6.02
C ALA A 101 12.15 -11.97 5.31
N ALA A 102 12.05 -12.06 3.99
CA ALA A 102 11.29 -11.15 3.14
C ALA A 102 10.20 -11.92 2.38
N LEU A 103 9.05 -11.29 2.20
CA LEU A 103 7.94 -11.80 1.42
C LEU A 103 7.38 -10.68 0.55
N LEU A 104 7.26 -10.91 -0.75
CA LEU A 104 6.75 -9.94 -1.72
C LEU A 104 5.23 -10.02 -1.86
N PHE A 105 4.62 -8.87 -1.97
CA PHE A 105 3.20 -8.68 -2.29
C PHE A 105 3.04 -7.75 -3.48
N ASN A 106 1.95 -7.89 -4.23
CA ASN A 106 1.66 -7.05 -5.40
C ASN A 106 1.42 -5.57 -5.05
N SER A 107 1.04 -5.29 -3.80
CA SER A 107 0.88 -3.92 -3.30
C SER A 107 0.91 -3.89 -1.77
N GLY A 108 1.18 -2.71 -1.19
CA GLY A 108 1.07 -2.50 0.26
C GLY A 108 -0.34 -2.71 0.80
N TYR A 109 -1.38 -2.49 -0.04
CA TYR A 109 -2.75 -2.81 0.34
C TYR A 109 -2.93 -4.32 0.58
N HIS A 110 -2.54 -5.15 -0.40
CA HIS A 110 -2.60 -6.62 -0.27
C HIS A 110 -1.76 -7.13 0.89
N MET A 111 -0.59 -6.52 1.11
CA MET A 111 0.25 -6.83 2.27
C MET A 111 -0.53 -6.60 3.59
N ASN A 112 -1.11 -5.43 3.78
CA ASN A 112 -1.78 -5.09 5.03
C ASN A 112 -3.02 -5.95 5.29
N ILE A 113 -3.84 -6.21 4.26
CA ILE A 113 -5.04 -7.07 4.41
C ILE A 113 -4.70 -8.56 4.55
N GLY A 114 -3.49 -8.98 4.16
CA GLY A 114 -3.00 -10.35 4.31
C GLY A 114 -2.29 -10.61 5.63
N ILE A 115 -1.34 -9.74 6.00
CA ILE A 115 -0.47 -9.95 7.16
C ILE A 115 -1.22 -9.74 8.49
N LEU A 116 -2.02 -8.67 8.59
CA LEU A 116 -2.67 -8.34 9.86
C LEU A 116 -3.59 -9.46 10.36
N PRO A 117 -4.52 -10.02 9.54
CA PRO A 117 -5.34 -11.16 10.00
C PRO A 117 -4.54 -12.46 10.14
N ALA A 118 -3.39 -12.61 9.49
CA ALA A 118 -2.56 -13.80 9.64
C ALA A 118 -1.78 -13.82 10.96
N LEU A 119 -1.42 -12.65 11.50
CA LEU A 119 -0.63 -12.51 12.72
C LEU A 119 -1.46 -12.21 13.96
N ALA A 120 -2.70 -11.74 13.81
CA ALA A 120 -3.52 -11.23 14.89
C ALA A 120 -4.81 -12.04 15.05
N ASP A 121 -4.93 -12.72 16.15
CA ASP A 121 -6.08 -13.55 16.54
C ASP A 121 -6.96 -12.86 17.59
N SER A 122 -7.94 -13.61 18.16
CA SER A 122 -8.87 -13.11 19.18
C SER A 122 -8.21 -12.74 20.52
N LYS A 123 -6.95 -13.17 20.75
CA LYS A 123 -6.17 -12.83 21.95
C LYS A 123 -5.25 -11.62 21.72
N THR A 124 -5.13 -11.19 20.48
CA THR A 124 -4.27 -10.06 20.09
C THR A 124 -4.99 -8.74 20.27
N ILE A 125 -4.29 -7.75 20.82
CA ILE A 125 -4.74 -6.37 20.89
C ILE A 125 -3.86 -5.53 19.97
N ILE A 126 -4.46 -4.89 18.98
CA ILE A 126 -3.75 -4.03 18.04
C ILE A 126 -3.92 -2.57 18.50
N LEU A 127 -2.81 -1.92 18.84
CA LEU A 127 -2.79 -0.49 19.13
C LEU A 127 -2.48 0.27 17.83
N ALA A 128 -3.46 0.96 17.28
CA ALA A 128 -3.34 1.65 16.00
C ALA A 128 -3.35 3.17 16.16
N ASP A 129 -2.41 3.85 15.50
CA ASP A 129 -2.47 5.31 15.40
C ASP A 129 -3.76 5.76 14.71
N LYS A 130 -4.31 6.90 15.14
CA LYS A 130 -5.57 7.43 14.58
C LYS A 130 -5.51 7.67 13.07
N LEU A 131 -4.33 7.96 12.52
CA LEU A 131 -4.10 8.27 11.11
C LEU A 131 -3.36 7.17 10.34
N VAL A 132 -3.38 5.91 10.81
CA VAL A 132 -2.84 4.80 10.01
C VAL A 132 -3.54 4.72 8.65
N HIS A 133 -2.83 4.20 7.66
CA HIS A 133 -3.36 4.04 6.31
C HIS A 133 -4.65 3.20 6.31
N ALA A 134 -5.60 3.56 5.44
CA ALA A 134 -6.91 2.89 5.36
C ALA A 134 -6.81 1.37 5.18
N SER A 135 -5.83 0.90 4.39
CA SER A 135 -5.60 -0.54 4.20
C SER A 135 -5.23 -1.29 5.48
N MET A 136 -4.58 -0.63 6.45
CA MET A 136 -4.32 -1.23 7.76
C MET A 136 -5.61 -1.38 8.56
N ILE A 137 -6.52 -0.40 8.49
CA ILE A 137 -7.84 -0.52 9.11
C ILE A 137 -8.63 -1.67 8.50
N ASP A 138 -8.56 -1.85 7.17
CA ASP A 138 -9.23 -2.97 6.49
C ASP A 138 -8.63 -4.30 6.92
N GLY A 139 -7.30 -4.41 7.00
CA GLY A 139 -6.61 -5.61 7.51
C GLY A 139 -6.96 -5.92 8.97
N ILE A 140 -7.04 -4.90 9.83
CA ILE A 140 -7.48 -5.07 11.23
C ILE A 140 -8.91 -5.60 11.28
N ARG A 141 -9.81 -5.08 10.47
CA ARG A 141 -11.22 -5.54 10.40
C ARG A 141 -11.37 -6.98 9.90
N LEU A 142 -10.44 -7.44 9.08
CA LEU A 142 -10.40 -8.83 8.60
C LEU A 142 -9.84 -9.79 9.66
N SER A 143 -9.11 -9.29 10.66
CA SER A 143 -8.66 -10.09 11.79
C SER A 143 -9.77 -10.28 12.83
N THR A 144 -9.58 -11.20 13.75
CA THR A 144 -10.44 -11.39 14.93
C THR A 144 -9.91 -10.62 16.15
N ALA A 145 -8.84 -9.85 15.98
CA ALA A 145 -8.20 -9.10 17.04
C ALA A 145 -9.06 -7.95 17.56
N GLN A 146 -8.95 -7.67 18.84
CA GLN A 146 -9.41 -6.40 19.39
C GLN A 146 -8.48 -5.28 18.94
N TYR A 147 -9.02 -4.10 18.58
CA TYR A 147 -8.15 -2.96 18.30
C TYR A 147 -8.58 -1.71 19.05
N VAL A 148 -7.57 -0.90 19.39
CA VAL A 148 -7.74 0.36 20.10
C VAL A 148 -6.96 1.44 19.37
N ARG A 149 -7.59 2.60 19.15
CA ARG A 149 -6.93 3.73 18.47
C ARG A 149 -6.36 4.69 19.49
N TYR A 150 -5.08 5.04 19.32
CA TYR A 150 -4.47 6.13 20.08
C TYR A 150 -4.38 7.42 19.24
N ARG A 151 -4.20 8.56 19.93
CA ARG A 151 -4.11 9.87 19.28
C ARG A 151 -2.85 9.94 18.41
N HIS A 152 -2.96 10.56 17.25
CA HIS A 152 -1.88 10.66 16.28
C HIS A 152 -0.60 11.21 16.89
N ASN A 153 0.51 10.47 16.74
CA ASN A 153 1.84 10.76 17.28
C ASN A 153 1.89 11.01 18.79
N ASP A 154 0.90 10.59 19.56
CA ASP A 154 0.85 10.74 21.00
C ASP A 154 1.45 9.50 21.71
N LEU A 155 2.76 9.55 21.92
CA LEU A 155 3.50 8.45 22.57
C LEU A 155 3.09 8.25 24.03
N GLN A 156 2.65 9.31 24.74
CA GLN A 156 2.16 9.17 26.11
C GLN A 156 0.85 8.40 26.15
N HIS A 157 -0.06 8.68 25.22
CA HIS A 157 -1.31 7.92 25.11
C HIS A 157 -1.03 6.46 24.72
N LEU A 158 -0.09 6.22 23.79
CA LEU A 158 0.32 4.85 23.44
C LEU A 158 0.87 4.10 24.65
N GLU A 159 1.75 4.73 25.44
CA GLU A 159 2.33 4.13 26.64
C GLU A 159 1.25 3.79 27.69
N GLN A 160 0.29 4.68 27.94
CA GLN A 160 -0.84 4.41 28.82
C GLN A 160 -1.65 3.19 28.40
N LEU A 161 -1.89 3.03 27.07
CA LEU A 161 -2.59 1.87 26.53
C LEU A 161 -1.75 0.59 26.66
N LEU A 162 -0.44 0.65 26.40
CA LEU A 162 0.46 -0.49 26.62
C LEU A 162 0.44 -0.94 28.07
N GLN A 163 0.57 -0.02 29.03
CA GLN A 163 0.50 -0.34 30.46
C GLN A 163 -0.84 -0.94 30.87
N LYS A 164 -1.94 -0.41 30.31
CA LYS A 164 -3.28 -0.91 30.59
C LYS A 164 -3.47 -2.36 30.13
N TYR A 165 -3.04 -2.68 28.92
CA TYR A 165 -3.25 -4.00 28.33
C TYR A 165 -2.15 -5.02 28.65
N HIS A 166 -1.00 -4.60 29.19
CA HIS A 166 0.03 -5.51 29.67
C HIS A 166 -0.32 -6.11 31.06
N GLN A 167 -1.23 -5.50 31.82
CA GLN A 167 -1.65 -6.00 33.12
C GLN A 167 -2.70 -7.13 33.04
N ASP A 168 -3.20 -7.41 31.84
CA ASP A 168 -4.24 -8.41 31.61
C ASP A 168 -3.65 -9.77 31.12
N GLU A 169 -2.31 -9.95 31.13
CA GLU A 169 -1.58 -11.21 30.96
C GLU A 169 -1.25 -11.84 32.32
#